data_214795a118c3e7a13e9a5920be578436
#
_entry.id   214795a118c3e7a13e9a5920be578436
#
_cell.length_a   1.000
_cell.length_b   1.000
_cell.length_c   1.000
_cell.angle_alpha   90.00
_cell.angle_beta   90.00
_cell.angle_gamma   90.00
#
_symmetry.space_group_name_H-M   'P 1'
#
loop_
_entity.id
_entity.type
_entity.pdbx_description
1 polymer ?
#
loop_
_entity_poly.entity_id
_entity_poly.type
_entity_poly.pdbx_seq_one_letter_code
_entity_poly.pdbx_strand_id
1 'polypeptide(L)'
;MAKDAWFQFEDISWLAVKKGDPARIVELLSLSGPVEASWNEGLSAVYDDYFNPKGDQMSRVYITPLVQGWRLVLGGWFGASSEDHLEGGQRSYRKIAAECRKLSTVFGQAGAFTLQWRMVWFSWILAREGKVVRQYVVEDEEVLVDSGRPAAAEAKARADSESEDEDGEWCGDGVDVVNVAQEFSVFPERLGAKTKGVGKGFLALTPWDRKRGVPVRRP
;
A
#
# COMPACT_ATOMS: atom_id res chain seq x y z
N MET A 1 9.62 -24.63 -13.79
CA MET A 1 8.59 -23.71 -14.32
C MET A 1 8.09 -22.87 -13.15
N ALA A 2 8.51 -21.61 -13.05
CA ALA A 2 7.96 -20.70 -12.05
C ALA A 2 6.47 -20.51 -12.38
N LYS A 3 5.59 -20.89 -11.46
CA LYS A 3 4.18 -20.54 -11.56
C LYS A 3 4.10 -19.02 -11.69
N ASP A 4 3.27 -18.52 -12.61
CA ASP A 4 2.98 -17.10 -12.73
C ASP A 4 2.66 -16.57 -11.33
N ALA A 5 3.49 -15.67 -10.82
CA ALA A 5 3.25 -15.05 -9.52
C ALA A 5 2.02 -14.15 -9.67
N TRP A 6 0.92 -14.59 -9.09
CA TRP A 6 -0.28 -13.78 -8.92
C TRP A 6 -0.15 -12.98 -7.66
N PHE A 7 -0.65 -11.78 -7.66
CA PHE A 7 -0.79 -10.97 -6.49
C PHE A 7 -1.76 -11.68 -5.53
N GLN A 8 -1.26 -12.23 -4.43
CA GLN A 8 -2.10 -12.80 -3.38
C GLN A 8 -2.38 -11.69 -2.37
N PHE A 9 -3.62 -11.21 -2.36
CA PHE A 9 -4.05 -10.07 -1.53
C PHE A 9 -4.43 -10.46 -0.10
N GLU A 10 -3.78 -11.46 0.48
CA GLU A 10 -4.14 -11.87 1.82
C GLU A 10 -3.58 -10.95 2.92
N ASP A 11 -2.39 -10.37 2.71
CA ASP A 11 -1.77 -9.48 3.71
C ASP A 11 -0.79 -8.52 3.02
N ILE A 12 -1.27 -7.43 2.45
CA ILE A 12 -0.42 -6.50 1.70
C ILE A 12 -0.74 -5.05 1.99
N SER A 13 0.30 -4.20 1.87
CA SER A 13 0.16 -2.75 1.88
C SER A 13 0.80 -2.15 0.64
N TRP A 14 0.17 -1.10 0.10
CA TRP A 14 0.70 -0.42 -1.08
C TRP A 14 0.34 1.05 -1.13
N LEU A 15 1.14 1.81 -1.88
CA LEU A 15 0.77 3.14 -2.36
C LEU A 15 0.33 3.06 -3.82
N ALA A 16 -0.61 3.91 -4.21
CA ALA A 16 -0.96 4.18 -5.60
C ALA A 16 -0.66 5.65 -5.92
N VAL A 17 0.15 5.89 -6.96
CA VAL A 17 0.60 7.23 -7.35
C VAL A 17 0.24 7.49 -8.81
N LYS A 18 -0.57 8.52 -9.08
CA LYS A 18 -1.04 8.84 -10.42
C LYS A 18 0.11 9.36 -11.28
N LYS A 19 0.35 8.71 -12.43
CA LYS A 19 1.42 9.05 -13.38
C LYS A 19 2.79 9.21 -12.71
N GLY A 20 3.04 8.45 -11.62
CA GLY A 20 4.24 8.60 -10.81
C GLY A 20 5.52 8.29 -11.61
N ASP A 21 6.47 9.22 -11.62
CA ASP A 21 7.83 8.99 -12.09
C ASP A 21 8.61 8.16 -11.05
N PRO A 22 9.24 7.02 -11.43
CA PRO A 22 9.88 6.15 -10.45
C PRO A 22 11.06 6.79 -9.73
N ALA A 23 11.88 7.59 -10.41
CA ALA A 23 13.02 8.24 -9.78
C ALA A 23 12.55 9.28 -8.74
N ARG A 24 11.50 10.02 -9.07
CA ARG A 24 10.91 10.98 -8.15
C ARG A 24 10.19 10.32 -6.97
N ILE A 25 9.56 9.15 -7.18
CA ILE A 25 8.99 8.35 -6.08
C ILE A 25 10.10 7.90 -5.13
N VAL A 26 11.21 7.37 -5.66
CA VAL A 26 12.39 6.95 -4.89
C VAL A 26 12.90 8.10 -4.01
N GLU A 27 13.04 9.30 -4.59
CA GLU A 27 13.48 10.49 -3.85
C GLU A 27 12.48 10.91 -2.77
N LEU A 28 11.20 11.04 -3.12
CA LEU A 28 10.15 11.50 -2.20
C LEU A 28 9.95 10.55 -1.01
N LEU A 29 10.06 9.25 -1.22
CA LEU A 29 9.95 8.23 -0.18
C LEU A 29 11.29 7.93 0.50
N SER A 30 12.37 8.61 0.12
CA SER A 30 13.73 8.40 0.65
C SER A 30 14.20 6.95 0.50
N LEU A 31 13.77 6.28 -0.58
CA LEU A 31 14.22 4.94 -0.92
C LEU A 31 15.67 4.97 -1.43
N SER A 32 16.32 3.81 -1.48
CA SER A 32 17.71 3.73 -1.95
C SER A 32 17.96 2.48 -2.81
N GLY A 33 19.04 2.52 -3.59
CA GLY A 33 19.51 1.41 -4.41
C GLY A 33 18.46 0.87 -5.39
N PRO A 34 17.73 1.70 -6.16
CA PRO A 34 16.73 1.19 -7.09
C PRO A 34 17.39 0.32 -8.15
N VAL A 35 16.89 -0.90 -8.32
CA VAL A 35 17.30 -1.83 -9.38
C VAL A 35 16.09 -2.24 -10.19
N GLU A 36 16.27 -2.32 -11.51
CA GLU A 36 15.21 -2.75 -12.41
C GLU A 36 14.77 -4.18 -12.08
N ALA A 37 13.45 -4.39 -12.04
CA ALA A 37 12.84 -5.69 -11.75
C ALA A 37 11.57 -5.89 -12.57
N SER A 38 11.37 -7.13 -13.03
CA SER A 38 10.12 -7.58 -13.63
C SER A 38 9.00 -7.70 -12.57
N TRP A 39 7.76 -7.92 -13.02
CA TRP A 39 6.65 -8.23 -12.12
C TRP A 39 6.94 -9.43 -11.21
N ASN A 40 7.46 -10.53 -11.76
CA ASN A 40 7.75 -11.72 -10.97
C ASN A 40 8.84 -11.47 -9.93
N GLU A 41 9.95 -10.84 -10.33
CA GLU A 41 11.03 -10.51 -9.40
C GLU A 41 10.58 -9.56 -8.31
N GLY A 42 9.81 -8.53 -8.67
CA GLY A 42 9.30 -7.54 -7.72
C GLY A 42 8.33 -8.12 -6.71
N LEU A 43 7.33 -8.87 -7.18
CA LEU A 43 6.35 -9.52 -6.31
C LEU A 43 7.00 -10.59 -5.43
N SER A 44 7.83 -11.47 -5.99
CA SER A 44 8.54 -12.48 -5.20
C SER A 44 9.37 -11.84 -4.09
N ALA A 45 10.09 -10.75 -4.39
CA ALA A 45 10.92 -10.09 -3.40
C ALA A 45 10.10 -9.50 -2.24
N VAL A 46 8.95 -8.90 -2.52
CA VAL A 46 8.07 -8.33 -1.49
C VAL A 46 7.42 -9.43 -0.66
N TYR A 47 6.98 -10.53 -1.29
CA TYR A 47 6.42 -11.67 -0.56
C TYR A 47 7.47 -12.41 0.27
N ASP A 48 8.67 -12.60 -0.27
CA ASP A 48 9.77 -13.21 0.48
C ASP A 48 10.11 -12.39 1.73
N ASP A 49 10.09 -11.06 1.64
CA ASP A 49 10.30 -10.18 2.79
C ASP A 49 9.15 -10.29 3.78
N TYR A 50 7.90 -10.31 3.30
CA TYR A 50 6.72 -10.35 4.14
C TYR A 50 6.61 -11.65 4.96
N PHE A 51 6.89 -12.80 4.32
CA PHE A 51 6.81 -14.11 4.97
C PHE A 51 8.13 -14.56 5.61
N ASN A 52 9.16 -13.70 5.62
CA ASN A 52 10.44 -14.04 6.21
C ASN A 52 10.38 -14.01 7.75
N PRO A 53 10.52 -15.15 8.43
CA PRO A 53 10.48 -15.21 9.89
C PRO A 53 11.64 -14.47 10.57
N LYS A 54 12.63 -13.97 9.82
CA LYS A 54 13.78 -13.22 10.32
C LYS A 54 13.55 -11.71 10.39
N GLY A 55 12.33 -11.24 10.12
CA GLY A 55 11.94 -9.84 10.38
C GLY A 55 12.39 -8.81 9.36
N ASP A 56 12.58 -9.21 8.10
CA ASP A 56 12.94 -8.27 7.01
C ASP A 56 11.72 -7.71 6.26
N GLN A 57 10.53 -7.82 6.84
CA GLN A 57 9.23 -7.48 6.21
C GLN A 57 9.14 -6.05 5.67
N MET A 58 9.96 -5.14 6.22
CA MET A 58 9.93 -3.72 5.88
C MET A 58 11.09 -3.29 4.97
N SER A 59 11.89 -4.23 4.47
CA SER A 59 13.17 -3.93 3.85
C SER A 59 13.07 -3.42 2.43
N ARG A 60 12.27 -4.09 1.60
CA ARG A 60 12.17 -3.79 0.17
C ARG A 60 10.77 -3.34 -0.21
N VAL A 61 10.73 -2.53 -1.24
CA VAL A 61 9.49 -2.17 -1.93
C VAL A 61 9.63 -2.41 -3.42
N TYR A 62 8.52 -2.77 -4.06
CA TYR A 62 8.45 -2.89 -5.50
C TYR A 62 7.64 -1.74 -6.10
N ILE A 63 8.30 -0.92 -6.90
CA ILE A 63 7.69 0.13 -7.70
C ILE A 63 7.30 -0.50 -9.04
N THR A 64 6.01 -0.61 -9.33
CA THR A 64 5.52 -1.30 -10.53
C THR A 64 5.79 -0.51 -11.82
N PRO A 65 5.72 -1.12 -13.02
CA PRO A 65 5.44 -0.39 -14.25
C PRO A 65 4.18 0.47 -14.11
N LEU A 66 4.01 1.47 -14.97
CA LEU A 66 2.81 2.29 -14.99
C LEU A 66 1.64 1.49 -15.59
N VAL A 67 0.57 1.29 -14.83
CA VAL A 67 -0.62 0.53 -15.23
C VAL A 67 -1.85 1.44 -15.18
N GLN A 68 -2.55 1.60 -16.29
CA GLN A 68 -3.76 2.45 -16.39
C GLN A 68 -3.53 3.88 -15.86
N GLY A 69 -2.31 4.40 -16.02
CA GLY A 69 -1.96 5.73 -15.53
C GLY A 69 -1.58 5.79 -14.04
N TRP A 70 -1.45 4.65 -13.37
CA TRP A 70 -1.03 4.56 -11.98
C TRP A 70 0.26 3.74 -11.82
N ARG A 71 1.05 4.11 -10.85
CA ARG A 71 2.19 3.35 -10.39
C ARG A 71 1.96 2.92 -8.96
N LEU A 72 2.07 1.63 -8.70
CA LEU A 72 1.96 1.11 -7.35
C LEU A 72 3.35 0.99 -6.72
N VAL A 73 3.42 1.17 -5.42
CA VAL A 73 4.61 0.89 -4.60
C VAL A 73 4.18 -0.09 -3.53
N LEU A 74 4.61 -1.34 -3.68
CA LEU A 74 4.17 -2.49 -2.89
C LEU A 74 5.20 -2.80 -1.81
N GLY A 75 4.74 -3.10 -0.61
CA GLY A 75 5.62 -3.55 0.48
C GLY A 75 5.01 -3.33 1.86
N GLY A 76 5.34 -4.21 2.81
CA GLY A 76 4.85 -4.14 4.18
C GLY A 76 5.16 -2.81 4.89
N TRP A 77 6.19 -2.09 4.42
CA TRP A 77 6.58 -0.78 4.95
C TRP A 77 5.50 0.31 4.84
N PHE A 78 4.45 0.09 4.04
CA PHE A 78 3.32 1.00 3.90
C PHE A 78 2.11 0.62 4.72
N GLY A 79 2.20 -0.40 5.57
CA GLY A 79 1.17 -0.72 6.53
C GLY A 79 0.92 0.45 7.48
N ALA A 80 -0.34 0.87 7.59
CA ALA A 80 -0.75 1.95 8.47
C ALA A 80 -1.24 1.36 9.79
N SER A 81 -0.51 1.58 10.87
CA SER A 81 -0.85 1.11 12.22
C SER A 81 -1.05 2.27 13.19
N SER A 82 -1.58 2.01 14.37
CA SER A 82 -1.61 2.97 15.48
C SER A 82 -0.20 3.34 15.94
N GLU A 83 -0.04 4.45 16.64
CA GLU A 83 1.28 4.84 17.17
C GLU A 83 1.71 3.95 18.35
N ASP A 84 0.75 3.34 19.04
CA ASP A 84 0.98 2.54 20.24
C ASP A 84 1.46 1.12 19.94
N HIS A 85 1.22 0.63 18.70
CA HIS A 85 1.56 -0.73 18.26
C HIS A 85 2.73 -0.78 17.27
N LEU A 86 3.58 0.27 17.20
CA LEU A 86 4.68 0.33 16.24
C LEU A 86 5.84 -0.57 16.65
N GLU A 87 5.98 -1.70 15.98
CA GLU A 87 7.12 -2.61 16.13
C GLU A 87 7.91 -2.74 14.82
N GLY A 88 9.19 -3.08 14.93
CA GLY A 88 9.99 -3.61 13.81
C GLY A 88 10.03 -2.76 12.53
N GLY A 89 9.83 -1.44 12.61
CA GLY A 89 9.85 -0.56 11.44
C GLY A 89 8.48 -0.23 10.86
N GLN A 90 7.40 -0.69 11.47
CA GLN A 90 6.04 -0.27 11.15
C GLN A 90 5.89 1.25 11.20
N ARG A 91 4.86 1.76 10.54
CA ARG A 91 4.66 3.19 10.37
C ARG A 91 3.26 3.57 10.80
N SER A 92 3.16 4.66 11.58
CA SER A 92 1.84 5.16 11.94
C SER A 92 1.06 5.65 10.73
N TYR A 93 -0.25 5.51 10.79
CA TYR A 93 -1.16 6.04 9.77
C TYR A 93 -0.92 7.54 9.50
N ARG A 94 -0.48 8.31 10.50
CA ARG A 94 -0.13 9.74 10.35
C ARG A 94 1.08 9.95 9.43
N LYS A 95 2.09 9.10 9.53
CA LYS A 95 3.26 9.15 8.65
C LYS A 95 2.89 8.75 7.23
N ILE A 96 2.07 7.70 7.06
CA ILE A 96 1.57 7.29 5.75
C ILE A 96 0.72 8.41 5.11
N ALA A 97 -0.17 9.04 5.89
CA ALA A 97 -0.94 10.19 5.42
C ALA A 97 -0.07 11.37 4.97
N ALA A 98 1.01 11.65 5.71
CA ALA A 98 1.98 12.68 5.31
C ALA A 98 2.68 12.36 4.00
N GLU A 99 2.97 11.09 3.71
CA GLU A 99 3.55 10.67 2.42
C GLU A 99 2.56 10.73 1.28
N CYS A 100 1.32 10.31 1.49
CA CYS A 100 0.26 10.50 0.49
C CYS A 100 0.09 11.98 0.15
N ARG A 101 0.12 12.87 1.15
CA ARG A 101 0.10 14.32 0.96
C ARG A 101 1.28 14.80 0.11
N LYS A 102 2.50 14.41 0.47
CA LYS A 102 3.74 14.76 -0.24
C LYS A 102 3.71 14.27 -1.70
N LEU A 103 3.32 13.03 -1.92
CA LEU A 103 3.20 12.45 -3.26
C LEU A 103 2.11 13.16 -4.08
N SER A 104 0.94 13.42 -3.49
CA SER A 104 -0.15 14.08 -4.22
C SER A 104 0.14 15.55 -4.54
N THR A 105 1.00 16.23 -3.79
CA THR A 105 1.50 17.57 -4.13
C THR A 105 2.26 17.55 -5.46
N VAL A 106 3.02 16.49 -5.72
CA VAL A 106 3.86 16.39 -6.94
C VAL A 106 3.10 15.75 -8.10
N PHE A 107 2.31 14.72 -7.82
CA PHE A 107 1.68 13.89 -8.85
C PHE A 107 0.16 14.12 -8.99
N GLY A 108 -0.40 15.06 -8.22
CA GLY A 108 -1.83 15.38 -8.21
C GLY A 108 -2.67 14.42 -7.35
N GLN A 109 -2.42 13.12 -7.41
CA GLN A 109 -3.16 12.12 -6.62
C GLN A 109 -2.24 11.02 -6.10
N ALA A 110 -2.43 10.64 -4.84
CA ALA A 110 -1.80 9.49 -4.22
C ALA A 110 -2.73 8.87 -3.17
N GLY A 111 -2.69 7.55 -3.03
CA GLY A 111 -3.42 6.84 -1.98
C GLY A 111 -2.56 5.74 -1.36
N ALA A 112 -2.85 5.39 -0.12
CA ALA A 112 -2.26 4.26 0.59
C ALA A 112 -3.37 3.31 1.03
N PHE A 113 -3.09 2.03 0.96
CA PHE A 113 -4.03 0.97 1.28
C PHE A 113 -3.32 -0.10 2.10
N THR A 114 -3.96 -0.55 3.17
CA THR A 114 -3.53 -1.69 3.99
C THR A 114 -4.63 -2.73 4.00
N LEU A 115 -4.26 -3.96 3.71
CA LEU A 115 -5.13 -5.11 3.75
C LEU A 115 -4.39 -6.24 4.46
N GLN A 116 -4.72 -6.51 5.71
CA GLN A 116 -4.11 -7.53 6.54
C GLN A 116 -5.20 -8.30 7.29
N TRP A 117 -5.68 -9.38 6.69
CA TRP A 117 -6.77 -10.20 7.23
C TRP A 117 -6.43 -10.83 8.58
N ARG A 118 -5.19 -11.28 8.75
CA ARG A 118 -4.76 -11.96 9.98
C ARG A 118 -4.71 -11.07 11.20
N MET A 119 -4.51 -9.78 10.97
CA MET A 119 -4.36 -8.77 12.02
C MET A 119 -5.59 -7.86 12.10
N VAL A 120 -6.61 -8.12 11.29
CA VAL A 120 -7.80 -7.26 11.16
C VAL A 120 -7.41 -5.79 10.99
N TRP A 121 -6.40 -5.52 10.14
CA TRP A 121 -5.94 -4.16 9.85
C TRP A 121 -6.33 -3.77 8.44
N PHE A 122 -7.20 -2.79 8.34
CA PHE A 122 -7.71 -2.29 7.08
C PHE A 122 -7.59 -0.77 7.04
N SER A 123 -7.05 -0.24 5.96
CA SER A 123 -7.00 1.22 5.83
C SER A 123 -7.01 1.69 4.38
N TRP A 124 -7.56 2.87 4.18
CA TRP A 124 -7.37 3.68 2.98
C TRP A 124 -7.16 5.14 3.32
N ILE A 125 -6.10 5.70 2.77
CA ILE A 125 -5.73 7.09 2.95
C ILE A 125 -5.59 7.69 1.56
N LEU A 126 -6.50 8.60 1.20
CA LEU A 126 -6.57 9.20 -0.12
C LEU A 126 -6.18 10.66 -0.06
N ALA A 127 -5.28 11.08 -0.97
CA ALA A 127 -4.81 12.45 -1.04
C ALA A 127 -4.89 13.00 -2.47
N ARG A 128 -5.27 14.26 -2.59
CA ARG A 128 -5.34 15.02 -3.85
C ARG A 128 -4.72 16.39 -3.65
N GLU A 129 -3.87 16.80 -4.57
CA GLU A 129 -3.27 18.15 -4.62
C GLU A 129 -2.67 18.59 -3.26
N GLY A 130 -1.95 17.70 -2.61
CA GLY A 130 -1.30 17.95 -1.33
C GLY A 130 -2.22 17.93 -0.10
N LYS A 131 -3.45 17.49 -0.24
CA LYS A 131 -4.41 17.38 0.87
C LYS A 131 -4.89 15.95 1.03
N VAL A 132 -4.91 15.42 2.25
CA VAL A 132 -5.65 14.19 2.56
C VAL A 132 -7.13 14.51 2.50
N VAL A 133 -7.86 13.82 1.61
CA VAL A 133 -9.30 14.04 1.36
C VAL A 133 -10.14 12.97 2.01
N ARG A 134 -9.56 11.80 2.28
CA ARG A 134 -10.18 10.71 3.03
C ARG A 134 -9.11 9.96 3.80
N GLN A 135 -9.42 9.61 5.04
CA GLN A 135 -8.64 8.70 5.86
C GLN A 135 -9.57 7.82 6.67
N TYR A 136 -9.43 6.52 6.53
CA TYR A 136 -10.12 5.51 7.31
C TYR A 136 -9.11 4.45 7.72
N VAL A 137 -9.10 4.11 9.00
CA VAL A 137 -8.15 3.15 9.58
C VAL A 137 -8.86 2.32 10.61
N VAL A 138 -8.81 1.00 10.44
CA VAL A 138 -9.29 0.00 11.39
C VAL A 138 -8.12 -0.86 11.83
N GLU A 139 -8.03 -1.13 13.11
CA GLU A 139 -7.05 -2.04 13.72
C GLU A 139 -7.75 -2.81 14.84
N ASP A 140 -7.66 -4.14 14.80
CA ASP A 140 -8.29 -5.05 15.77
C ASP A 140 -9.80 -4.77 15.97
N GLU A 141 -10.53 -4.56 14.85
CA GLU A 141 -11.96 -4.24 14.82
C GLU A 141 -12.32 -2.85 15.40
N GLU A 142 -11.34 -2.06 15.82
CA GLU A 142 -11.55 -0.69 16.29
C GLU A 142 -11.31 0.33 15.17
N VAL A 143 -12.23 1.26 14.98
CA VAL A 143 -12.09 2.39 14.06
C VAL A 143 -11.23 3.47 14.68
N LEU A 144 -9.94 3.50 14.34
CA LEU A 144 -8.99 4.49 14.87
C LEU A 144 -9.14 5.87 14.23
N VAL A 145 -9.53 5.91 12.96
CA VAL A 145 -9.71 7.16 12.21
C VAL A 145 -10.83 7.01 11.19
N ASP A 146 -11.76 7.93 11.25
CA ASP A 146 -12.78 8.14 10.23
C ASP A 146 -12.87 9.62 9.91
N SER A 147 -12.19 10.09 8.86
CA SER A 147 -12.14 11.50 8.52
C SER A 147 -12.19 11.77 7.02
N GLY A 148 -12.83 12.87 6.65
CA GLY A 148 -13.03 13.27 5.27
C GLY A 148 -14.29 12.63 4.66
N ARG A 149 -14.59 12.99 3.41
CA ARG A 149 -15.76 12.47 2.71
C ARG A 149 -15.52 11.02 2.27
N PRO A 150 -16.41 10.08 2.58
CA PRO A 150 -16.32 8.70 2.10
C PRO A 150 -16.20 8.62 0.57
N ALA A 151 -15.41 7.66 0.07
CA ALA A 151 -15.41 7.28 -1.33
C ALA A 151 -16.78 6.68 -1.72
N ALA A 152 -17.14 6.66 -3.01
CA ALA A 152 -18.45 6.15 -3.40
C ALA A 152 -18.61 4.66 -3.09
N ALA A 153 -17.56 3.86 -3.31
CA ALA A 153 -17.53 2.45 -2.93
C ALA A 153 -17.74 2.26 -1.43
N GLU A 154 -17.06 3.06 -0.60
CA GLU A 154 -17.21 3.04 0.85
C GLU A 154 -18.62 3.46 1.29
N ALA A 155 -19.16 4.55 0.72
CA ALA A 155 -20.50 5.01 1.05
C ALA A 155 -21.57 3.98 0.70
N LYS A 156 -21.35 3.21 -0.38
CA LYS A 156 -22.22 2.10 -0.75
C LYS A 156 -22.09 0.95 0.25
N ALA A 157 -20.87 0.54 0.61
CA ALA A 157 -20.65 -0.52 1.59
C ALA A 157 -21.33 -0.21 2.93
N ARG A 158 -21.19 1.03 3.42
CA ARG A 158 -21.88 1.50 4.64
C ARG A 158 -23.41 1.42 4.53
N ALA A 159 -23.97 1.75 3.36
CA ALA A 159 -25.41 1.71 3.14
C ALA A 159 -25.95 0.28 2.99
N ASP A 160 -25.15 -0.63 2.44
CA ASP A 160 -25.52 -2.03 2.21
C ASP A 160 -25.21 -2.93 3.44
N SER A 161 -24.44 -2.43 4.40
CA SER A 161 -24.05 -3.18 5.59
C SER A 161 -25.22 -3.33 6.55
N GLU A 162 -25.52 -4.59 6.88
CA GLU A 162 -26.37 -4.96 8.01
C GLU A 162 -25.53 -5.18 9.28
N SER A 163 -24.21 -5.15 9.17
CA SER A 163 -23.26 -5.35 10.26
C SER A 163 -22.90 -4.00 10.88
N GLU A 164 -23.59 -3.66 11.91
CA GLU A 164 -23.13 -2.70 12.91
C GLU A 164 -22.26 -3.48 13.92
N ASP A 165 -21.15 -2.91 14.38
CA ASP A 165 -20.44 -3.45 15.55
C ASP A 165 -21.36 -3.39 16.79
N GLU A 166 -20.89 -3.88 17.95
CA GLU A 166 -21.69 -3.87 19.18
C GLU A 166 -22.16 -2.46 19.59
N ASP A 167 -21.48 -1.41 19.09
CA ASP A 167 -21.79 0.01 19.34
C ASP A 167 -22.59 0.67 18.19
N GLY A 168 -22.94 -0.04 17.13
CA GLY A 168 -23.71 0.47 15.98
C GLY A 168 -22.87 1.28 14.98
N GLU A 169 -21.54 1.20 15.04
CA GLU A 169 -20.65 1.82 14.07
C GLU A 169 -20.29 0.85 12.95
N TRP A 170 -20.22 1.35 11.72
CA TRP A 170 -19.78 0.57 10.58
C TRP A 170 -18.27 0.32 10.64
N CYS A 171 -17.87 -0.94 10.61
CA CYS A 171 -16.48 -1.35 10.52
C CYS A 171 -16.20 -1.90 9.12
N GLY A 172 -15.39 -1.17 8.34
CA GLY A 172 -14.97 -1.57 7.01
C GLY A 172 -13.99 -2.73 7.03
N ASP A 173 -14.02 -3.56 6.01
CA ASP A 173 -13.21 -4.76 5.89
C ASP A 173 -12.24 -4.73 4.69
N GLY A 174 -11.58 -5.87 4.44
CA GLY A 174 -10.63 -6.01 3.34
C GLY A 174 -11.27 -5.93 1.95
N VAL A 175 -12.55 -6.26 1.80
CA VAL A 175 -13.29 -6.11 0.54
C VAL A 175 -13.48 -4.63 0.25
N ASP A 176 -13.75 -3.83 1.27
CA ASP A 176 -13.88 -2.37 1.15
C ASP A 176 -12.57 -1.71 0.74
N VAL A 177 -11.43 -2.17 1.29
CA VAL A 177 -10.10 -1.70 0.85
C VAL A 177 -9.92 -1.89 -0.65
N VAL A 178 -10.27 -3.08 -1.16
CA VAL A 178 -10.14 -3.42 -2.58
C VAL A 178 -11.08 -2.57 -3.45
N ASN A 179 -12.34 -2.40 -3.03
CA ASN A 179 -13.33 -1.60 -3.75
C ASN A 179 -12.94 -0.11 -3.80
N VAL A 180 -12.50 0.46 -2.70
CA VAL A 180 -12.01 1.85 -2.64
C VAL A 180 -10.73 2.01 -3.47
N ALA A 181 -9.82 1.03 -3.45
CA ALA A 181 -8.62 1.06 -4.28
C ALA A 181 -8.95 1.02 -5.78
N GLN A 182 -9.92 0.20 -6.17
CA GLN A 182 -10.39 0.12 -7.57
C GLN A 182 -11.03 1.44 -8.03
N GLU A 183 -11.85 2.06 -7.20
CA GLU A 183 -12.46 3.35 -7.50
C GLU A 183 -11.41 4.45 -7.64
N PHE A 184 -10.46 4.50 -6.72
CA PHE A 184 -9.46 5.57 -6.66
C PHE A 184 -8.35 5.41 -7.69
N SER A 185 -7.91 4.18 -7.98
CA SER A 185 -6.72 3.91 -8.79
C SER A 185 -6.89 2.74 -9.76
N VAL A 186 -6.45 1.56 -9.39
CA VAL A 186 -6.52 0.33 -10.17
C VAL A 186 -6.97 -0.83 -9.29
N PHE A 187 -7.57 -1.82 -9.91
CA PHE A 187 -7.97 -3.05 -9.22
C PHE A 187 -6.75 -3.96 -9.02
N PRO A 188 -6.24 -4.03 -7.79
CA PRO A 188 -4.96 -4.67 -7.57
C PRO A 188 -4.99 -6.18 -7.82
N GLU A 189 -6.07 -6.91 -7.51
CA GLU A 189 -6.20 -8.37 -7.70
C GLU A 189 -6.03 -8.85 -9.14
N ARG A 190 -6.08 -7.93 -10.10
CA ARG A 190 -5.88 -8.25 -11.52
C ARG A 190 -4.46 -7.99 -11.99
N LEU A 191 -3.57 -7.60 -11.09
CA LEU A 191 -2.18 -7.29 -11.43
C LEU A 191 -1.28 -8.52 -11.24
N GLY A 192 -0.34 -8.70 -12.14
CA GLY A 192 0.62 -9.81 -12.09
C GLY A 192 1.52 -9.85 -13.31
N ALA A 193 2.22 -10.96 -13.51
CA ALA A 193 3.20 -11.15 -14.57
C ALA A 193 2.70 -10.85 -16.00
N LYS A 194 1.39 -11.03 -16.24
CA LYS A 194 0.77 -10.77 -17.56
C LYS A 194 0.22 -9.34 -17.70
N THR A 195 0.35 -8.50 -16.65
CA THR A 195 -0.15 -7.12 -16.68
C THR A 195 0.68 -6.28 -17.65
N LYS A 196 -0.01 -5.70 -18.62
CA LYS A 196 0.63 -4.74 -19.53
C LYS A 196 0.80 -3.40 -18.81
N GLY A 197 2.05 -2.98 -18.68
CA GLY A 197 2.42 -1.68 -18.11
C GLY A 197 3.36 -0.91 -19.03
N VAL A 198 3.49 0.37 -18.81
CA VAL A 198 4.42 1.25 -19.52
C VAL A 198 5.67 1.48 -18.66
N GLY A 199 6.83 1.28 -19.26
CA GLY A 199 8.13 1.38 -18.57
C GLY A 199 8.46 0.15 -17.75
N LYS A 200 9.41 0.31 -16.84
CA LYS A 200 9.95 -0.77 -16.03
C LYS A 200 9.51 -0.66 -14.58
N GLY A 201 9.56 -1.79 -13.88
CA GLY A 201 9.45 -1.85 -12.44
C GLY A 201 10.83 -1.76 -11.78
N PHE A 202 10.84 -1.43 -10.48
CA PHE A 202 12.06 -1.28 -9.70
C PHE A 202 11.88 -1.86 -8.29
N LEU A 203 12.88 -2.61 -7.84
CA LEU A 203 13.04 -2.90 -6.42
C LEU A 203 13.92 -1.83 -5.79
N ALA A 204 13.57 -1.38 -4.58
CA ALA A 204 14.34 -0.40 -3.83
C ALA A 204 14.33 -0.73 -2.34
N LEU A 205 15.35 -0.28 -1.61
CA LEU A 205 15.44 -0.41 -0.17
C LEU A 205 14.70 0.73 0.52
N THR A 206 13.98 0.40 1.58
CA THR A 206 13.36 1.39 2.46
C THR A 206 14.40 2.08 3.35
N PRO A 207 14.10 3.24 3.95
CA PRO A 207 14.97 3.85 4.95
C PRO A 207 15.23 2.97 6.17
N TRP A 208 14.32 2.06 6.49
CA TRP A 208 14.50 1.08 7.55
C TRP A 208 15.67 0.15 7.28
N ASP A 209 15.70 -0.44 6.09
CA ASP A 209 16.75 -1.40 5.73
C ASP A 209 18.12 -0.75 5.55
N ARG A 210 18.14 0.47 5.01
CA ARG A 210 19.38 1.25 4.91
C ARG A 210 20.06 1.45 6.27
N LYS A 211 19.27 1.62 7.35
CA LYS A 211 19.83 1.69 8.73
C LYS A 211 20.44 0.37 9.17
N ARG A 212 19.95 -0.74 8.65
CA ARG A 212 20.46 -2.09 8.97
C ARG A 212 21.61 -2.53 8.07
N GLY A 213 21.90 -1.80 7.00
CA GLY A 213 22.99 -2.11 6.06
C GLY A 213 22.77 -3.36 5.22
N VAL A 214 21.54 -3.79 5.02
CA VAL A 214 21.21 -4.98 4.21
C VAL A 214 21.28 -4.64 2.73
N PRO A 215 22.05 -5.37 1.91
CA PRO A 215 22.15 -5.12 0.47
C PRO A 215 20.87 -5.55 -0.26
N VAL A 216 20.53 -4.82 -1.33
CA VAL A 216 19.44 -5.24 -2.26
C VAL A 216 19.90 -6.52 -2.95
N ARG A 217 19.33 -7.66 -2.57
CA ARG A 217 19.55 -8.91 -3.29
C ARG A 217 18.46 -9.02 -4.36
N ARG A 218 18.89 -9.25 -5.61
CA ARG A 218 17.97 -9.77 -6.63
C ARG A 218 17.63 -11.20 -6.25
N PRO A 219 16.38 -11.62 -6.39
CA PRO A 219 16.02 -13.02 -6.23
C PRO A 219 16.78 -13.92 -7.21
#